data_5b74fa6b0fa72f0599d5e348cdc4f0b3
#
_entry.id   5b74fa6b0fa72f0599d5e348cdc4f0b3
#
_cell.length_a   1.000
_cell.length_b   1.000
_cell.length_c   1.000
_cell.angle_alpha   90.00
_cell.angle_beta   90.00
_cell.angle_gamma   90.00
#
_symmetry.space_group_name_H-M   'P 1'
#
loop_
_entity.id
_entity.type
_entity.pdbx_description
1 polymer ?
#
loop_
_entity_poly.entity_id
_entity_poly.type
_entity_poly.pdbx_seq_one_letter_code
_entity_poly.pdbx_strand_id
1 'polypeptide(L)'
;ISDMSQPLGEAIGNALEVKEAIDTLKGQGPEDLTELVLVLGSQMVVLAKQAETLDEARAKLIEVIENGAALEKFKTFLSNQGGDASIVDHPEKLPQAKYQIEVPAKSSGFVSQIVADEIGIAAMILGAGRATKEDEINLAVGLM
;
A
#
# COMPACT_ATOMS: atom_id res chain seq x y z
N ILE A 1 -0.04 15.21 -12.20
CA ILE A 1 1.43 15.05 -12.25
C ILE A 1 1.83 14.61 -10.85
N SER A 2 2.54 13.51 -10.74
CA SER A 2 3.03 12.94 -9.48
C SER A 2 4.55 12.74 -9.54
N ASP A 3 5.19 12.70 -8.39
CA ASP A 3 6.58 12.30 -8.23
C ASP A 3 6.63 10.79 -7.96
N MET A 4 7.50 10.07 -8.67
CA MET A 4 7.72 8.64 -8.53
C MET A 4 9.20 8.31 -8.25
N SER A 5 9.96 9.29 -7.76
CA SER A 5 11.38 9.12 -7.50
C SER A 5 11.69 8.28 -6.27
N GLN A 6 10.72 8.14 -5.36
CA GLN A 6 10.80 7.25 -4.21
C GLN A 6 9.59 6.30 -4.15
N PRO A 7 9.67 5.16 -3.45
CA PRO A 7 8.50 4.30 -3.21
C PRO A 7 7.39 5.08 -2.51
N LEU A 8 6.14 4.76 -2.82
CA LEU A 8 4.97 5.29 -2.16
C LEU A 8 4.69 4.47 -0.89
N GLY A 9 4.42 5.14 0.21
CA GLY A 9 4.26 4.48 1.50
C GLY A 9 5.59 3.95 2.06
N GLU A 10 5.50 3.03 2.99
CA GLU A 10 6.64 2.48 3.74
C GLU A 10 6.92 1.01 3.39
N ALA A 11 5.93 0.31 2.86
CA ALA A 11 6.02 -1.12 2.56
C ALA A 11 6.34 -1.39 1.09
N ILE A 12 7.33 -2.24 0.85
CA ILE A 12 7.69 -2.72 -0.49
C ILE A 12 7.76 -4.24 -0.46
N GLY A 13 6.78 -4.90 -1.05
CA GLY A 13 6.63 -6.35 -1.06
C GLY A 13 5.17 -6.77 -0.99
N ASN A 14 4.83 -7.93 -1.55
CA ASN A 14 3.44 -8.31 -1.82
C ASN A 14 2.53 -8.29 -0.58
N ALA A 15 2.82 -9.10 0.44
CA ALA A 15 2.00 -9.16 1.65
C ALA A 15 2.12 -7.88 2.50
N LEU A 16 3.28 -7.24 2.49
CA LEU A 16 3.54 -6.00 3.22
C LEU A 16 2.68 -4.86 2.69
N GLU A 17 2.62 -4.69 1.36
CA GLU A 17 1.80 -3.65 0.72
C GLU A 17 0.29 -3.91 0.90
N VAL A 18 -0.15 -5.17 0.88
CA VAL A 18 -1.55 -5.50 1.19
C VAL A 18 -1.88 -5.14 2.63
N LYS A 19 -0.96 -5.40 3.58
CA LYS A 19 -1.13 -5.00 4.97
C LYS A 19 -1.19 -3.48 5.10
N GLU A 20 -0.30 -2.75 4.45
CA GLU A 20 -0.29 -1.28 4.46
C GLU A 20 -1.59 -0.70 3.85
N ALA A 21 -2.11 -1.29 2.76
CA ALA A 21 -3.39 -0.91 2.20
C ALA A 21 -4.56 -1.13 3.20
N ILE A 22 -4.55 -2.24 3.94
CA ILE A 22 -5.53 -2.49 5.00
C ILE A 22 -5.42 -1.45 6.11
N ASP A 23 -4.20 -1.14 6.56
CA ASP A 23 -3.94 -0.14 7.59
C ASP A 23 -4.37 1.26 7.12
N THR A 24 -4.13 1.60 5.84
CA THR A 24 -4.61 2.85 5.22
C THR A 24 -6.13 2.95 5.22
N LEU A 25 -6.83 1.86 4.87
CA LEU A 25 -8.30 1.81 4.91
C LEU A 25 -8.86 1.82 6.33
N LYS A 26 -8.05 1.54 7.35
CA LYS A 26 -8.37 1.72 8.78
C LYS A 26 -8.03 3.13 9.29
N GLY A 27 -7.52 4.02 8.43
CA GLY A 27 -7.07 5.35 8.82
C GLY A 27 -5.74 5.38 9.56
N GLN A 28 -4.92 4.34 9.41
CA GLN A 28 -3.63 4.15 10.10
C GLN A 28 -2.44 4.03 9.11
N GLY A 29 -2.66 4.31 7.85
CA GLY A 29 -1.63 4.23 6.81
C GLY A 29 -0.67 5.42 6.80
N PRO A 30 0.42 5.31 6.01
CA PRO A 30 1.35 6.40 5.79
C PRO A 30 0.66 7.65 5.23
N GLU A 31 1.16 8.82 5.62
CA GLU A 31 0.55 10.10 5.24
C GLU A 31 0.60 10.33 3.73
N ASP A 32 1.73 10.05 3.09
CA ASP A 32 1.93 10.20 1.64
C ASP A 32 0.99 9.30 0.82
N LEU A 33 0.85 8.04 1.21
CA LEU A 33 -0.07 7.08 0.58
C LEU A 33 -1.52 7.53 0.77
N THR A 34 -1.89 7.92 1.98
CA THR A 34 -3.23 8.39 2.31
C THR A 34 -3.59 9.64 1.49
N GLU A 35 -2.68 10.62 1.43
CA GLU A 35 -2.89 11.83 0.66
C GLU A 35 -3.03 11.55 -0.84
N LEU A 36 -2.17 10.70 -1.40
CA LEU A 36 -2.26 10.32 -2.81
C LEU A 36 -3.60 9.65 -3.14
N VAL A 37 -4.07 8.73 -2.28
CA VAL A 37 -5.36 8.05 -2.44
C VAL A 37 -6.51 9.06 -2.40
N LEU A 38 -6.49 10.02 -1.49
CA LEU A 38 -7.52 11.04 -1.39
C LEU A 38 -7.52 11.99 -2.60
N VAL A 39 -6.34 12.41 -3.07
CA VAL A 39 -6.23 13.29 -4.25
C VAL A 39 -6.72 12.58 -5.52
N LEU A 40 -6.22 11.38 -5.82
CA LEU A 40 -6.62 10.65 -7.02
C LEU A 40 -8.07 10.16 -6.93
N GLY A 41 -8.47 9.64 -5.76
CA GLY A 41 -9.82 9.19 -5.52
C GLY A 41 -10.85 10.32 -5.68
N SER A 42 -10.55 11.53 -5.23
CA SER A 42 -11.43 12.70 -5.42
C SER A 42 -11.67 12.99 -6.90
N GLN A 43 -10.64 12.92 -7.74
CA GLN A 43 -10.80 13.06 -9.19
C GLN A 43 -11.74 11.99 -9.76
N MET A 44 -11.56 10.73 -9.32
CA MET A 44 -12.38 9.60 -9.77
C MET A 44 -13.85 9.78 -9.35
N VAL A 45 -14.11 10.23 -8.13
CA VAL A 45 -15.47 10.46 -7.61
C VAL A 45 -16.18 11.56 -8.40
N VAL A 46 -15.48 12.67 -8.71
CA VAL A 46 -16.03 13.75 -9.55
C VAL A 46 -16.29 13.26 -10.99
N LEU A 47 -15.34 12.54 -11.59
CA LEU A 47 -15.52 11.97 -12.94
C LEU A 47 -16.69 11.00 -13.01
N ALA A 48 -16.92 10.24 -11.93
CA ALA A 48 -18.08 9.37 -11.79
C ALA A 48 -19.40 10.11 -11.48
N LYS A 49 -19.38 11.45 -11.41
CA LYS A 49 -20.53 12.31 -11.07
C LYS A 49 -21.18 12.00 -9.72
N GLN A 50 -20.35 11.54 -8.78
CA GLN A 50 -20.78 11.27 -7.40
C GLN A 50 -20.51 12.46 -6.45
N ALA A 51 -19.83 13.51 -6.94
CA ALA A 51 -19.61 14.79 -6.29
C ALA A 51 -19.50 15.88 -7.35
N GLU A 52 -19.81 17.11 -6.98
CA GLU A 52 -19.70 18.27 -7.88
C GLU A 52 -18.31 18.89 -7.81
N THR A 53 -17.65 18.81 -6.67
CA THR A 53 -16.33 19.41 -6.44
C THR A 53 -15.34 18.40 -5.87
N LEU A 54 -14.06 18.71 -5.97
CA LEU A 54 -12.99 17.88 -5.39
C LEU A 54 -13.05 17.87 -3.86
N ASP A 55 -13.42 19.00 -3.24
CA ASP A 55 -13.53 19.09 -1.79
C ASP A 55 -14.68 18.23 -1.26
N GLU A 56 -15.83 18.24 -1.94
CA GLU A 56 -16.96 17.35 -1.63
C GLU A 56 -16.56 15.88 -1.81
N ALA A 57 -15.87 15.56 -2.89
CA ALA A 57 -15.39 14.21 -3.17
C ALA A 57 -14.41 13.73 -2.09
N ARG A 58 -13.47 14.59 -1.70
CA ARG A 58 -12.50 14.32 -0.64
C ARG A 58 -13.17 14.06 0.70
N ALA A 59 -14.13 14.88 1.07
CA ALA A 59 -14.89 14.69 2.30
C ALA A 59 -15.63 13.34 2.32
N LYS A 60 -16.26 12.94 1.21
CA LYS A 60 -16.89 11.62 1.07
C LYS A 60 -15.90 10.47 1.20
N LEU A 61 -14.69 10.60 0.66
CA LEU A 61 -13.65 9.57 0.79
C LEU A 61 -13.16 9.43 2.23
N ILE A 62 -12.94 10.54 2.91
CA ILE A 62 -12.58 10.54 4.34
C ILE A 62 -13.69 9.88 5.16
N GLU A 63 -14.95 10.25 4.93
CA GLU A 63 -16.09 9.68 5.63
C GLU A 63 -16.17 8.15 5.49
N VAL A 64 -15.96 7.60 4.28
CA VAL A 64 -16.04 6.14 4.08
C VAL A 64 -14.83 5.38 4.67
N ILE A 65 -13.70 6.04 4.84
CA ILE A 65 -12.55 5.49 5.60
C ILE A 65 -12.88 5.49 7.09
N GLU A 66 -13.30 6.62 7.64
CA GLU A 66 -13.58 6.77 9.07
C GLU A 66 -14.73 5.89 9.57
N ASN A 67 -15.78 5.71 8.78
CA ASN A 67 -16.93 4.88 9.15
C ASN A 67 -16.73 3.38 8.80
N GLY A 68 -15.60 2.99 8.19
CA GLY A 68 -15.26 1.62 7.85
C GLY A 68 -15.91 1.09 6.56
N ALA A 69 -16.72 1.87 5.85
CA ALA A 69 -17.38 1.42 4.61
C ALA A 69 -16.37 1.07 3.51
N ALA A 70 -15.24 1.80 3.43
CA ALA A 70 -14.17 1.50 2.50
C ALA A 70 -13.53 0.14 2.81
N LEU A 71 -13.31 -0.18 4.09
CA LEU A 71 -12.75 -1.47 4.52
C LEU A 71 -13.69 -2.63 4.18
N GLU A 72 -14.99 -2.48 4.41
CA GLU A 72 -16.00 -3.49 4.03
C GLU A 72 -16.10 -3.67 2.51
N LYS A 73 -15.93 -2.59 1.74
CA LYS A 73 -15.84 -2.67 0.28
C LYS A 73 -14.59 -3.46 -0.15
N PHE A 74 -13.47 -3.28 0.54
CA PHE A 74 -12.25 -4.04 0.26
C PHE A 74 -12.41 -5.54 0.56
N LYS A 75 -13.09 -5.91 1.64
CA LYS A 75 -13.46 -7.32 1.91
C LYS A 75 -14.29 -7.93 0.77
N THR A 76 -15.27 -7.16 0.28
CA THR A 76 -16.09 -7.56 -0.88
C THR A 76 -15.23 -7.75 -2.13
N PHE A 77 -14.31 -6.82 -2.38
CA PHE A 77 -13.37 -6.90 -3.50
C PHE A 77 -12.51 -8.17 -3.42
N LEU A 78 -11.90 -8.45 -2.27
CA LEU A 78 -11.10 -9.66 -2.07
C LEU A 78 -11.91 -10.94 -2.33
N SER A 79 -13.12 -11.03 -1.76
CA SER A 79 -14.00 -12.19 -1.96
C SER A 79 -14.37 -12.39 -3.42
N ASN A 80 -14.65 -11.32 -4.15
CA ASN A 80 -14.99 -11.38 -5.59
C ASN A 80 -13.82 -11.82 -6.46
N GLN A 81 -12.58 -11.59 -5.99
CA GLN A 81 -11.36 -12.09 -6.64
C GLN A 81 -10.98 -13.52 -6.19
N GLY A 82 -11.78 -14.16 -5.35
CA GLY A 82 -11.52 -15.51 -4.82
C GLY A 82 -10.48 -15.52 -3.68
N GLY A 83 -10.15 -14.36 -3.11
CA GLY A 83 -9.24 -14.23 -1.97
C GLY A 83 -9.93 -14.45 -0.62
N ASP A 84 -9.12 -14.67 0.41
CA ASP A 84 -9.60 -14.76 1.79
C ASP A 84 -9.80 -13.36 2.39
N ALA A 85 -11.04 -12.89 2.44
CA ALA A 85 -11.37 -11.58 3.02
C ALA A 85 -11.08 -11.50 4.54
N SER A 86 -10.89 -12.64 5.22
CA SER A 86 -10.60 -12.63 6.66
C SER A 86 -9.24 -12.01 7.01
N ILE A 87 -8.33 -11.87 6.03
CA ILE A 87 -7.04 -11.17 6.22
C ILE A 87 -7.21 -9.70 6.63
N VAL A 88 -8.35 -9.10 6.33
CA VAL A 88 -8.63 -7.70 6.69
C VAL A 88 -8.78 -7.53 8.20
N ASP A 89 -9.43 -8.50 8.84
CA ASP A 89 -9.59 -8.54 10.30
C ASP A 89 -8.42 -9.26 10.99
N HIS A 90 -7.72 -10.14 10.25
CA HIS A 90 -6.66 -11.02 10.71
C HIS A 90 -5.43 -10.90 9.80
N PRO A 91 -4.74 -9.74 9.78
CA PRO A 91 -3.58 -9.53 8.90
C PRO A 91 -2.40 -10.46 9.20
N GLU A 92 -2.37 -11.08 10.38
CA GLU A 92 -1.41 -12.13 10.74
C GLU A 92 -1.51 -13.39 9.86
N LYS A 93 -2.61 -13.57 9.12
CA LYS A 93 -2.77 -14.66 8.13
C LYS A 93 -2.03 -14.38 6.81
N LEU A 94 -1.64 -13.14 6.56
CA LEU A 94 -0.79 -12.83 5.41
C LEU A 94 0.57 -13.54 5.54
N PRO A 95 1.19 -13.92 4.43
CA PRO A 95 2.53 -14.49 4.45
C PRO A 95 3.51 -13.59 5.19
N GLN A 96 4.31 -14.18 6.10
CA GLN A 96 5.28 -13.45 6.91
C GLN A 96 6.69 -13.97 6.67
N ALA A 97 7.65 -13.06 6.58
CA ALA A 97 9.06 -13.40 6.47
C ALA A 97 9.54 -14.07 7.78
N LYS A 98 10.34 -15.13 7.63
CA LYS A 98 10.92 -15.85 8.76
C LYS A 98 11.92 -15.01 9.55
N TYR A 99 12.61 -14.12 8.87
CA TYR A 99 13.63 -13.26 9.45
C TYR A 99 13.31 -11.80 9.13
N GLN A 100 13.51 -10.93 10.11
CA GLN A 100 13.48 -9.48 9.95
C GLN A 100 14.84 -8.96 10.42
N ILE A 101 15.50 -8.21 9.56
CA ILE A 101 16.87 -7.73 9.80
C ILE A 101 16.82 -6.20 9.71
N GLU A 102 17.16 -5.55 10.79
CA GLU A 102 17.30 -4.10 10.82
C GLU A 102 18.53 -3.66 10.03
N VAL A 103 18.37 -2.61 9.24
CA VAL A 103 19.46 -1.96 8.50
C VAL A 103 19.64 -0.54 9.07
N PRO A 104 20.43 -0.39 10.14
CA PRO A 104 20.59 0.90 10.81
C PRO A 104 21.36 1.88 9.93
N ALA A 105 21.00 3.17 10.00
CA ALA A 105 21.77 4.23 9.39
C ALA A 105 23.18 4.28 9.99
N LYS A 106 24.20 4.52 9.14
CA LYS A 106 25.60 4.60 9.58
C LYS A 106 25.90 5.83 10.43
N SER A 107 25.09 6.87 10.33
CA SER A 107 25.21 8.12 11.09
C SER A 107 23.86 8.81 11.19
N SER A 108 23.70 9.68 12.18
CA SER A 108 22.52 10.56 12.27
C SER A 108 22.52 11.57 11.12
N GLY A 109 21.35 11.84 10.55
CA GLY A 109 21.18 12.77 9.44
C GLY A 109 19.80 12.69 8.83
N PHE A 110 19.65 13.29 7.67
CA PHE A 110 18.44 13.21 6.86
C PHE A 110 18.71 12.36 5.63
N VAL A 111 17.69 11.61 5.19
CA VAL A 111 17.74 10.90 3.91
C VAL A 111 17.72 11.94 2.79
N SER A 112 18.78 11.98 2.00
CA SER A 112 18.91 12.95 0.89
C SER A 112 18.24 12.48 -0.39
N GLN A 113 18.17 11.16 -0.60
CA GLN A 113 17.59 10.55 -1.79
C GLN A 113 17.22 9.11 -1.51
N ILE A 114 16.08 8.70 -2.06
CA ILE A 114 15.68 7.29 -2.23
C ILE A 114 15.42 7.12 -3.74
N VAL A 115 15.92 6.01 -4.31
CA VAL A 115 15.75 5.71 -5.74
C VAL A 115 14.81 4.52 -5.87
N ALA A 116 13.59 4.76 -6.35
CA ALA A 116 12.50 3.78 -6.31
C ALA A 116 12.82 2.48 -7.05
N ASP A 117 13.45 2.53 -8.22
CA ASP A 117 13.82 1.35 -8.99
C ASP A 117 14.94 0.53 -8.32
N GLU A 118 15.90 1.15 -7.64
CA GLU A 118 16.92 0.45 -6.86
C GLU A 118 16.30 -0.29 -5.66
N ILE A 119 15.33 0.33 -5.00
CA ILE A 119 14.57 -0.31 -3.92
C ILE A 119 13.75 -1.48 -4.46
N GLY A 120 13.11 -1.32 -5.63
CA GLY A 120 12.39 -2.40 -6.31
C GLY A 120 13.30 -3.56 -6.69
N ILE A 121 14.52 -3.28 -7.18
CA ILE A 121 15.55 -4.31 -7.47
C ILE A 121 15.97 -5.02 -6.18
N ALA A 122 16.19 -4.29 -5.09
CA ALA A 122 16.54 -4.90 -3.81
C ALA A 122 15.42 -5.84 -3.30
N ALA A 123 14.16 -5.43 -3.40
CA ALA A 123 13.02 -6.27 -3.06
C ALA A 123 12.92 -7.51 -3.96
N MET A 124 13.21 -7.37 -5.27
CA MET A 124 13.26 -8.49 -6.21
C MET A 124 14.38 -9.49 -5.84
N ILE A 125 15.56 -9.01 -5.48
CA ILE A 125 16.69 -9.86 -5.04
C ILE A 125 16.32 -10.65 -3.78
N LEU A 126 15.51 -10.06 -2.87
CA LEU A 126 14.99 -10.77 -1.69
C LEU A 126 13.93 -11.84 -2.05
N GLY A 127 13.41 -11.82 -3.28
CA GLY A 127 12.39 -12.74 -3.76
C GLY A 127 10.98 -12.15 -3.84
N ALA A 128 10.78 -10.87 -3.55
CA ALA A 128 9.47 -10.21 -3.65
C ALA A 128 9.01 -9.98 -5.10
N GLY A 129 9.93 -10.05 -6.05
CA GLY A 129 9.69 -10.00 -7.48
C GLY A 129 10.40 -11.14 -8.20
N ARG A 130 10.38 -11.13 -9.54
CA ARG A 130 11.04 -12.13 -10.37
C ARG A 130 11.85 -11.47 -11.46
N ALA A 131 13.04 -11.99 -11.72
CA ALA A 131 13.90 -11.57 -12.82
C ALA A 131 13.50 -12.28 -14.13
N THR A 132 13.01 -13.52 -14.04
CA THR A 132 12.55 -14.32 -15.18
C THR A 132 11.10 -14.79 -14.95
N LYS A 133 10.46 -15.28 -16.02
CA LYS A 133 9.07 -15.79 -15.93
C LYS A 133 8.96 -17.07 -15.09
N GLU A 134 10.04 -17.80 -14.97
CA GLU A 134 10.14 -19.07 -14.26
C GLU A 134 10.36 -18.91 -12.76
N ASP A 135 10.76 -17.71 -12.32
CA ASP A 135 11.02 -17.44 -10.91
C ASP A 135 9.71 -17.42 -10.11
N GLU A 136 9.71 -18.08 -8.97
CA GLU A 136 8.62 -17.99 -8.00
C GLU A 136 8.75 -16.72 -7.16
N ILE A 137 7.60 -16.03 -6.96
CA ILE A 137 7.52 -14.86 -6.10
C ILE A 137 7.26 -15.31 -4.67
N ASN A 138 8.14 -14.91 -3.75
CA ASN A 138 7.91 -15.08 -2.32
C ASN A 138 7.07 -13.91 -1.78
N LEU A 139 5.80 -14.15 -1.52
CA LEU A 139 4.86 -13.13 -1.07
C LEU A 139 5.16 -12.58 0.33
N ALA A 140 6.01 -13.27 1.12
CA ALA A 140 6.30 -12.92 2.51
C ALA A 140 7.45 -11.91 2.68
N VAL A 141 8.30 -11.74 1.65
CA VAL A 141 9.51 -10.92 1.77
C VAL A 141 9.33 -9.53 1.18
N GLY A 142 10.18 -8.61 1.63
CA GLY A 142 10.19 -7.22 1.16
C GLY A 142 11.02 -6.32 2.05
N LEU A 143 10.74 -5.03 2.00
CA LEU A 143 11.40 -3.95 2.74
C LEU A 143 10.34 -3.10 3.44
N MET A 144 10.69 -2.52 4.59
CA MET A 144 9.90 -1.54 5.34
C MET A 144 10.79 -0.43 5.87
#